data_b5ad49c4feed494a1bee6cacad1cd323
#
_entry.id   b5ad49c4feed494a1bee6cacad1cd323
#
_cell.length_a   1.000
_cell.length_b   1.000
_cell.length_c   1.000
_cell.angle_alpha   90.00
_cell.angle_beta   90.00
_cell.angle_gamma   90.00
#
_symmetry.space_group_name_H-M   'P 1'
#
loop_
_entity.id
_entity.type
_entity.pdbx_description
1 polymer ?
#
loop_
_entity_poly.entity_id
_entity_poly.type
_entity_poly.pdbx_seq_one_letter_code
_entity_poly.pdbx_strand_id
1 'polypeptide(L)'
;MAKASYFARRRRDIESVLRRDPAARSALEVVLCYPGYKAVRRHRRAHWLWTHNFKLLARLVSQRTVRKTGIEIHPGAVIGEGLFIDHGDGVVIGETTVIGDNVTLYQGVTLGGTGKDTGKRHPTIGDDVVIGAGAKVLGPFTVGKGSKVGAGSIVLKEVPPNCTVVGNPGRIVRKGSVRCVGPDLDQIHLPDPVKDLSLIHI
;
A
#
# COMPACT_ATOMS: atom_id res chain seq x y z
N MET A 1 -1.40 0.28 25.53
CA MET A 1 -1.97 1.55 25.03
C MET A 1 -3.48 1.40 24.93
N ALA A 2 -4.26 2.31 25.54
CA ALA A 2 -5.71 2.29 25.46
C ALA A 2 -6.16 2.49 24.01
N LYS A 3 -7.05 1.60 23.52
CA LYS A 3 -7.64 1.73 22.18
C LYS A 3 -8.41 3.07 22.13
N ALA A 4 -8.04 3.95 21.20
CA ALA A 4 -8.76 5.20 20.99
C ALA A 4 -10.26 4.95 20.78
N SER A 5 -11.12 5.84 21.30
CA SER A 5 -12.57 5.71 21.15
C SER A 5 -12.94 5.75 19.65
N TYR A 6 -14.09 5.15 19.29
CA TYR A 6 -14.60 5.16 17.92
C TYR A 6 -14.66 6.58 17.31
N PHE A 7 -15.08 7.56 18.09
CA PHE A 7 -15.16 8.95 17.64
C PHE A 7 -13.78 9.58 17.42
N ALA A 8 -12.80 9.29 18.29
CA ALA A 8 -11.43 9.77 18.13
C ALA A 8 -10.78 9.21 16.86
N ARG A 9 -10.96 7.91 16.54
CA ARG A 9 -10.48 7.31 15.30
C ARG A 9 -11.13 7.95 14.07
N ARG A 10 -12.44 8.15 14.10
CA ARG A 10 -13.17 8.79 13.00
C ARG A 10 -12.64 10.21 12.72
N ARG A 11 -12.38 10.98 13.78
CA ARG A 11 -11.81 12.31 13.67
C ARG A 11 -10.42 12.27 13.01
N ARG A 12 -9.55 11.38 13.46
CA ARG A 12 -8.20 11.21 12.87
C ARG A 12 -8.26 10.81 11.40
N ASP A 13 -9.17 9.93 11.00
CA ASP A 13 -9.35 9.54 9.61
C ASP A 13 -9.75 10.76 8.74
N ILE A 14 -10.65 11.63 9.22
CA ILE A 14 -11.05 12.86 8.51
C ILE A 14 -9.89 13.85 8.46
N GLU A 15 -9.22 14.12 9.59
CA GLU A 15 -8.06 15.02 9.67
C GLU A 15 -6.92 14.56 8.77
N SER A 16 -6.75 13.24 8.62
CA SER A 16 -5.78 12.63 7.74
C SER A 16 -6.03 12.98 6.27
N VAL A 17 -7.28 12.99 5.81
CA VAL A 17 -7.66 13.40 4.45
C VAL A 17 -7.42 14.89 4.27
N LEU A 18 -8.00 15.72 5.15
CA LEU A 18 -7.88 17.20 5.08
C LEU A 18 -6.43 17.70 5.06
N ARG A 19 -5.53 16.99 5.71
CA ARG A 19 -4.10 17.35 5.76
C ARG A 19 -3.33 16.96 4.51
N ARG A 20 -3.72 15.86 3.84
CA ARG A 20 -2.94 15.26 2.75
C ARG A 20 -3.51 15.55 1.37
N ASP A 21 -4.80 15.84 1.28
CA ASP A 21 -5.44 16.21 0.03
C ASP A 21 -5.72 17.71 -0.01
N PRO A 22 -4.99 18.47 -0.85
CA PRO A 22 -5.24 19.92 -1.03
C PRO A 22 -6.64 20.23 -1.57
N ALA A 23 -7.31 19.28 -2.22
CA ALA A 23 -8.66 19.46 -2.76
C ALA A 23 -9.75 19.31 -1.70
N ALA A 24 -9.46 18.72 -0.54
CA ALA A 24 -10.42 18.51 0.55
C ALA A 24 -10.70 19.81 1.29
N ARG A 25 -11.94 20.33 1.21
CA ARG A 25 -12.33 21.62 1.76
C ARG A 25 -12.97 21.57 3.15
N SER A 26 -13.66 20.47 3.47
CA SER A 26 -14.37 20.33 4.73
C SER A 26 -14.54 18.88 5.17
N ALA A 27 -14.73 18.70 6.49
CA ALA A 27 -15.03 17.38 7.05
C ALA A 27 -16.32 16.78 6.48
N LEU A 28 -17.31 17.60 6.15
CA LEU A 28 -18.56 17.16 5.54
C LEU A 28 -18.31 16.59 4.15
N GLU A 29 -17.51 17.28 3.33
CA GLU A 29 -17.12 16.82 2.00
C GLU A 29 -16.40 15.47 2.07
N VAL A 30 -15.43 15.32 2.99
CA VAL A 30 -14.74 14.04 3.22
C VAL A 30 -15.72 12.91 3.53
N VAL A 31 -16.68 13.14 4.42
CA VAL A 31 -17.66 12.13 4.81
C VAL A 31 -18.61 11.76 3.66
N LEU A 32 -19.00 12.74 2.84
CA LEU A 32 -20.00 12.55 1.79
C LEU A 32 -19.40 12.15 0.43
N CYS A 33 -18.19 12.61 0.11
CA CYS A 33 -17.65 12.48 -1.24
C CYS A 33 -16.46 11.51 -1.35
N TYR A 34 -15.66 11.31 -0.28
CA TYR A 34 -14.45 10.50 -0.37
C TYR A 34 -14.70 9.00 -0.28
N PRO A 35 -14.48 8.23 -1.36
CA PRO A 35 -14.70 6.78 -1.36
C PRO A 35 -13.75 6.06 -0.42
N GLY A 36 -12.49 6.49 -0.33
CA GLY A 36 -11.48 5.92 0.59
C GLY A 36 -11.91 6.00 2.06
N TYR A 37 -12.36 7.17 2.51
CA TYR A 37 -12.88 7.33 3.86
C TYR A 37 -14.10 6.41 4.12
N LYS A 38 -15.02 6.32 3.15
CA LYS A 38 -16.19 5.44 3.26
C LYS A 38 -15.79 3.97 3.36
N ALA A 39 -14.80 3.55 2.58
CA ALA A 39 -14.29 2.18 2.57
C ALA A 39 -13.65 1.83 3.92
N VAL A 40 -12.74 2.65 4.44
CA VAL A 40 -12.07 2.45 5.73
C VAL A 40 -13.10 2.37 6.87
N ARG A 41 -14.07 3.30 6.91
CA ARG A 41 -15.12 3.29 7.94
C ARG A 41 -15.97 2.02 7.92
N ARG A 42 -16.32 1.53 6.73
CA ARG A 42 -17.10 0.29 6.58
C ARG A 42 -16.26 -0.95 6.89
N HIS A 43 -14.99 -0.93 6.49
CA HIS A 43 -14.05 -1.98 6.86
C HIS A 43 -13.96 -2.16 8.37
N ARG A 44 -13.89 -1.11 9.18
CA ARG A 44 -13.86 -1.21 10.66
C ARG A 44 -15.05 -2.01 11.21
N ARG A 45 -16.25 -1.85 10.60
CA ARG A 45 -17.45 -2.63 10.98
C ARG A 45 -17.32 -4.09 10.50
N ALA A 46 -16.87 -4.30 9.27
CA ALA A 46 -16.64 -5.63 8.74
C ALA A 46 -15.57 -6.40 9.53
N HIS A 47 -14.50 -5.73 9.92
CA HIS A 47 -13.44 -6.29 10.75
C HIS A 47 -13.95 -6.68 12.15
N TRP A 48 -14.77 -5.84 12.77
CA TRP A 48 -15.41 -6.18 14.04
C TRP A 48 -16.25 -7.46 13.92
N LEU A 49 -17.11 -7.57 12.90
CA LEU A 49 -17.89 -8.78 12.62
C LEU A 49 -16.97 -9.99 12.39
N TRP A 50 -15.88 -9.79 11.66
CA TRP A 50 -14.91 -10.84 11.38
C TRP A 50 -14.24 -11.39 12.63
N THR A 51 -13.82 -10.52 13.53
CA THR A 51 -13.17 -10.89 14.80
C THR A 51 -14.13 -11.50 15.82
N HIS A 52 -15.44 -11.23 15.67
CA HIS A 52 -16.51 -11.87 16.48
C HIS A 52 -17.13 -13.09 15.79
N ASN A 53 -16.43 -13.68 14.83
CA ASN A 53 -16.83 -14.90 14.13
C ASN A 53 -18.06 -14.82 13.23
N PHE A 54 -18.60 -13.63 12.95
CA PHE A 54 -19.67 -13.42 11.96
C PHE A 54 -19.10 -13.29 10.53
N LYS A 55 -18.38 -14.33 10.08
CA LYS A 55 -17.57 -14.28 8.84
C LYS A 55 -18.37 -13.94 7.59
N LEU A 56 -19.55 -14.57 7.41
CA LEU A 56 -20.40 -14.31 6.25
C LEU A 56 -20.93 -12.87 6.23
N LEU A 57 -21.40 -12.35 7.38
CA LEU A 57 -21.88 -10.98 7.48
C LEU A 57 -20.75 -9.96 7.22
N ALA A 58 -19.56 -10.24 7.73
CA ALA A 58 -18.36 -9.43 7.45
C ALA A 58 -18.08 -9.35 5.95
N ARG A 59 -18.13 -10.50 5.24
CA ARG A 59 -17.95 -10.56 3.78
C ARG A 59 -19.04 -9.81 3.02
N LEU A 60 -20.29 -9.94 3.44
CA LEU A 60 -21.39 -9.19 2.83
C LEU A 60 -21.22 -7.66 2.96
N VAL A 61 -20.78 -7.19 4.14
CA VAL A 61 -20.46 -5.76 4.35
C VAL A 61 -19.31 -5.32 3.45
N SER A 62 -18.24 -6.13 3.34
CA SER A 62 -17.10 -5.87 2.47
C SER A 62 -17.55 -5.78 1.01
N GLN A 63 -18.29 -6.75 0.49
CA GLN A 63 -18.75 -6.77 -0.91
C GLN A 63 -19.71 -5.61 -1.25
N ARG A 64 -20.58 -5.21 -0.31
CA ARG A 64 -21.38 -3.98 -0.49
C ARG A 64 -20.53 -2.72 -0.53
N THR A 65 -19.39 -2.75 0.17
CA THR A 65 -18.45 -1.62 0.15
C THR A 65 -17.75 -1.51 -1.19
N VAL A 66 -17.26 -2.60 -1.76
CA VAL A 66 -16.67 -2.64 -3.10
C VAL A 66 -17.60 -2.02 -4.14
N ARG A 67 -18.87 -2.47 -4.17
CA ARG A 67 -19.88 -1.94 -5.13
C ARG A 67 -20.13 -0.44 -5.01
N LYS A 68 -19.90 0.15 -3.83
CA LYS A 68 -20.15 1.58 -3.57
C LYS A 68 -18.93 2.46 -3.69
N THR A 69 -17.73 1.90 -3.65
CA THR A 69 -16.49 2.67 -3.53
C THR A 69 -15.41 2.25 -4.52
N GLY A 70 -15.56 1.13 -5.22
CA GLY A 70 -14.51 0.55 -6.06
C GLY A 70 -13.32 -0.01 -5.27
N ILE A 71 -13.39 -0.02 -3.91
CA ILE A 71 -12.29 -0.38 -3.03
C ILE A 71 -12.60 -1.72 -2.34
N GLU A 72 -11.76 -2.72 -2.55
CA GLU A 72 -11.84 -4.00 -1.89
C GLU A 72 -10.92 -4.06 -0.67
N ILE A 73 -11.50 -4.25 0.51
CA ILE A 73 -10.75 -4.51 1.74
C ILE A 73 -11.32 -5.79 2.36
N HIS A 74 -10.47 -6.82 2.47
CA HIS A 74 -10.90 -8.04 3.13
C HIS A 74 -11.14 -7.79 4.63
N PRO A 75 -12.23 -8.30 5.23
CA PRO A 75 -12.55 -8.06 6.64
C PRO A 75 -11.46 -8.50 7.63
N GLY A 76 -10.64 -9.49 7.26
CA GLY A 76 -9.52 -9.96 8.06
C GLY A 76 -8.32 -9.03 8.12
N ALA A 77 -8.19 -8.09 7.20
CA ALA A 77 -7.08 -7.14 7.20
C ALA A 77 -7.05 -6.28 8.48
N VAL A 78 -5.86 -6.03 9.00
CA VAL A 78 -5.65 -5.17 10.18
C VAL A 78 -5.18 -3.81 9.71
N ILE A 79 -5.91 -2.75 10.06
CA ILE A 79 -5.64 -1.39 9.58
C ILE A 79 -5.53 -0.45 10.78
N GLY A 80 -4.41 0.26 10.85
CA GLY A 80 -4.12 1.30 11.83
C GLY A 80 -4.98 2.55 11.68
N GLU A 81 -4.51 3.66 12.22
CA GLU A 81 -5.23 4.94 12.21
C GLU A 81 -4.73 5.84 11.08
N GLY A 82 -5.59 6.70 10.57
CA GLY A 82 -5.22 7.69 9.56
C GLY A 82 -4.85 7.11 8.20
N LEU A 83 -5.32 5.90 7.83
CA LEU A 83 -5.19 5.41 6.47
C LEU A 83 -5.92 6.36 5.51
N PHE A 84 -5.19 6.89 4.54
CA PHE A 84 -5.71 7.70 3.45
C PHE A 84 -5.65 6.92 2.15
N ILE A 85 -6.80 6.69 1.52
CA ILE A 85 -6.91 6.09 0.19
C ILE A 85 -7.42 7.19 -0.74
N ASP A 86 -6.52 7.68 -1.58
CA ASP A 86 -6.80 8.73 -2.53
C ASP A 86 -7.34 8.14 -3.84
N HIS A 87 -8.39 8.74 -4.40
CA HIS A 87 -9.20 8.22 -5.50
C HIS A 87 -9.78 6.85 -5.19
N GLY A 88 -8.98 5.85 -5.05
CA GLY A 88 -9.25 4.54 -4.46
C GLY A 88 -9.80 3.48 -5.41
N ASP A 89 -10.26 3.82 -6.60
CA ASP A 89 -10.81 2.82 -7.54
C ASP A 89 -9.79 1.73 -7.86
N GLY A 90 -10.23 0.47 -7.80
CA GLY A 90 -9.37 -0.70 -8.04
C GLY A 90 -8.34 -1.01 -6.94
N VAL A 91 -8.42 -0.38 -5.77
CA VAL A 91 -7.60 -0.78 -4.61
C VAL A 91 -8.05 -2.12 -4.08
N VAL A 92 -7.10 -3.04 -3.85
CA VAL A 92 -7.35 -4.37 -3.28
C VAL A 92 -6.44 -4.60 -2.08
N ILE A 93 -7.01 -4.87 -0.91
CA ILE A 93 -6.32 -5.17 0.34
C ILE A 93 -6.70 -6.57 0.80
N GLY A 94 -5.75 -7.51 0.74
CA GLY A 94 -5.95 -8.92 1.03
C GLY A 94 -6.11 -9.25 2.52
N GLU A 95 -6.57 -10.46 2.81
CA GLU A 95 -7.02 -10.94 4.13
C GLU A 95 -6.00 -10.75 5.26
N THR A 96 -4.75 -11.15 5.04
CA THR A 96 -3.71 -11.16 6.08
C THR A 96 -2.81 -9.92 6.00
N THR A 97 -3.26 -8.88 5.29
CA THR A 97 -2.55 -7.58 5.24
C THR A 97 -2.58 -6.92 6.61
N VAL A 98 -1.45 -6.34 6.99
CA VAL A 98 -1.33 -5.44 8.14
C VAL A 98 -0.90 -4.08 7.63
N ILE A 99 -1.61 -3.02 7.99
CA ILE A 99 -1.30 -1.64 7.62
C ILE A 99 -1.13 -0.84 8.91
N GLY A 100 0.01 -0.17 9.05
CA GLY A 100 0.32 0.73 10.15
C GLY A 100 -0.47 2.04 10.10
N ASP A 101 0.02 3.01 10.86
CA ASP A 101 -0.61 4.33 10.98
C ASP A 101 -0.18 5.28 9.85
N ASN A 102 -1.04 6.22 9.49
CA ASN A 102 -0.77 7.31 8.53
C ASN A 102 -0.34 6.84 7.12
N VAL A 103 -0.68 5.65 6.71
CA VAL A 103 -0.38 5.13 5.37
C VAL A 103 -1.21 5.84 4.30
N THR A 104 -0.61 6.07 3.14
CA THR A 104 -1.29 6.61 1.95
C THR A 104 -1.27 5.58 0.83
N LEU A 105 -2.44 5.28 0.27
CA LEU A 105 -2.59 4.43 -0.91
C LEU A 105 -3.28 5.21 -2.02
N TYR A 106 -2.83 5.05 -3.24
CA TYR A 106 -3.50 5.59 -4.41
C TYR A 106 -4.32 4.52 -5.15
N GLN A 107 -5.11 4.95 -6.14
CA GLN A 107 -5.95 4.06 -6.94
C GLN A 107 -5.14 2.89 -7.56
N GLY A 108 -5.81 1.76 -7.74
CA GLY A 108 -5.25 0.58 -8.38
C GLY A 108 -4.16 -0.15 -7.58
N VAL A 109 -3.87 0.27 -6.35
CA VAL A 109 -2.90 -0.42 -5.48
C VAL A 109 -3.42 -1.81 -5.11
N THR A 110 -2.55 -2.81 -5.17
CA THR A 110 -2.85 -4.17 -4.68
C THR A 110 -1.87 -4.56 -3.57
N LEU A 111 -2.41 -4.88 -2.40
CA LEU A 111 -1.70 -5.54 -1.30
C LEU A 111 -2.10 -7.01 -1.31
N GLY A 112 -1.39 -7.81 -2.12
CA GLY A 112 -1.77 -9.17 -2.49
C GLY A 112 -0.85 -10.25 -1.92
N GLY A 113 -1.29 -11.49 -2.04
CA GLY A 113 -0.49 -12.67 -1.75
C GLY A 113 0.14 -13.26 -3.02
N THR A 114 1.16 -14.08 -2.83
CA THR A 114 1.73 -14.95 -3.85
C THR A 114 1.54 -16.39 -3.41
N GLY A 115 0.91 -17.22 -4.24
CA GLY A 115 0.71 -18.63 -3.94
C GLY A 115 -0.60 -18.96 -3.25
N LYS A 116 -0.69 -20.22 -2.76
CA LYS A 116 -1.91 -20.86 -2.22
C LYS A 116 -1.87 -21.02 -0.69
N ASP A 117 -0.94 -20.38 -0.01
CA ASP A 117 -0.79 -20.50 1.43
C ASP A 117 -2.00 -19.99 2.19
N THR A 118 -2.41 -20.70 3.24
CA THR A 118 -3.56 -20.32 4.07
C THR A 118 -3.18 -19.38 5.22
N GLY A 119 -1.87 -19.26 5.55
CA GLY A 119 -1.34 -18.43 6.61
C GLY A 119 -1.11 -16.97 6.19
N LYS A 120 -0.10 -16.32 6.78
CA LYS A 120 0.35 -14.99 6.41
C LYS A 120 0.89 -15.02 4.99
N ARG A 121 0.17 -14.40 4.04
CA ARG A 121 0.49 -14.38 2.61
C ARG A 121 0.44 -12.99 1.98
N HIS A 122 -0.06 -11.98 2.72
CA HIS A 122 -0.15 -10.59 2.28
C HIS A 122 0.86 -9.72 3.03
N PRO A 123 1.24 -8.57 2.48
CA PRO A 123 2.28 -7.74 3.05
C PRO A 123 1.91 -7.10 4.40
N THR A 124 2.96 -6.69 5.11
CA THR A 124 2.87 -5.77 6.25
C THR A 124 3.41 -4.42 5.80
N ILE A 125 2.61 -3.38 5.94
CA ILE A 125 2.93 -2.01 5.58
C ILE A 125 3.17 -1.23 6.87
N GLY A 126 4.38 -0.69 7.04
CA GLY A 126 4.75 0.11 8.20
C GLY A 126 4.06 1.48 8.21
N ASP A 127 4.27 2.22 9.32
CA ASP A 127 3.71 3.56 9.46
C ASP A 127 4.28 4.53 8.43
N ASP A 128 3.54 5.57 8.10
CA ASP A 128 3.95 6.68 7.24
C ASP A 128 4.39 6.25 5.83
N VAL A 129 4.00 5.04 5.38
CA VAL A 129 4.32 4.53 4.03
C VAL A 129 3.39 5.16 3.00
N VAL A 130 3.95 5.46 1.82
CA VAL A 130 3.20 5.94 0.65
C VAL A 130 3.33 4.93 -0.48
N ILE A 131 2.20 4.47 -1.02
CA ILE A 131 2.16 3.53 -2.15
C ILE A 131 1.44 4.19 -3.33
N GLY A 132 2.22 4.46 -4.38
CA GLY A 132 1.78 5.16 -5.59
C GLY A 132 0.76 4.38 -6.43
N ALA A 133 0.09 5.10 -7.31
CA ALA A 133 -0.98 4.58 -8.14
C ALA A 133 -0.59 3.33 -8.93
N GLY A 134 -1.46 2.32 -8.94
CA GLY A 134 -1.26 1.09 -9.68
C GLY A 134 -0.17 0.15 -9.16
N ALA A 135 0.54 0.51 -8.09
CA ALA A 135 1.59 -0.34 -7.54
C ALA A 135 1.04 -1.65 -6.96
N LYS A 136 1.81 -2.72 -7.08
CA LYS A 136 1.48 -4.05 -6.55
C LYS A 136 2.54 -4.46 -5.53
N VAL A 137 2.12 -4.78 -4.32
CA VAL A 137 2.97 -5.32 -3.25
C VAL A 137 2.49 -6.73 -2.96
N LEU A 138 3.29 -7.72 -3.36
CA LEU A 138 2.84 -9.12 -3.45
C LEU A 138 3.74 -10.04 -2.64
N GLY A 139 3.25 -10.56 -1.54
CA GLY A 139 3.93 -11.52 -0.66
C GLY A 139 3.90 -11.15 0.82
N PRO A 140 4.30 -12.06 1.72
CA PRO A 140 4.20 -11.90 3.17
C PRO A 140 5.38 -11.14 3.82
N PHE A 141 5.97 -10.19 3.11
CA PHE A 141 7.10 -9.40 3.59
C PHE A 141 6.65 -8.02 4.11
N THR A 142 7.61 -7.28 4.64
CA THR A 142 7.37 -5.94 5.20
C THR A 142 7.86 -4.84 4.27
N VAL A 143 7.04 -3.80 4.11
CA VAL A 143 7.46 -2.48 3.62
C VAL A 143 7.67 -1.61 4.85
N GLY A 144 8.93 -1.26 5.11
CA GLY A 144 9.34 -0.56 6.32
C GLY A 144 8.78 0.86 6.43
N LYS A 145 8.68 1.35 7.66
CA LYS A 145 8.18 2.68 8.02
C LYS A 145 8.81 3.79 7.16
N GLY A 146 8.01 4.78 6.77
CA GLY A 146 8.44 5.97 6.03
C GLY A 146 8.88 5.69 4.59
N SER A 147 8.72 4.45 4.10
CA SER A 147 9.12 4.08 2.74
C SER A 147 8.10 4.54 1.70
N LYS A 148 8.55 4.65 0.47
CA LYS A 148 7.73 5.06 -0.68
C LYS A 148 7.83 4.02 -1.78
N VAL A 149 6.69 3.62 -2.31
CA VAL A 149 6.59 2.77 -3.50
C VAL A 149 6.09 3.64 -4.66
N GLY A 150 6.87 3.73 -5.73
CA GLY A 150 6.52 4.52 -6.91
C GLY A 150 5.31 3.95 -7.65
N ALA A 151 4.61 4.80 -8.40
CA ALA A 151 3.47 4.38 -9.21
C ALA A 151 3.87 3.27 -10.19
N GLY A 152 2.96 2.31 -10.42
CA GLY A 152 3.16 1.18 -11.33
C GLY A 152 4.21 0.16 -10.89
N SER A 153 4.85 0.33 -9.72
CA SER A 153 5.91 -0.59 -9.26
C SER A 153 5.35 -1.93 -8.81
N ILE A 154 6.12 -3.00 -9.04
CA ILE A 154 5.80 -4.36 -8.57
C ILE A 154 6.84 -4.77 -7.54
N VAL A 155 6.45 -4.76 -6.27
CA VAL A 155 7.31 -5.08 -5.12
C VAL A 155 7.08 -6.53 -4.73
N LEU A 156 8.16 -7.32 -4.77
CA LEU A 156 8.16 -8.76 -4.51
C LEU A 156 9.09 -9.17 -3.35
N LYS A 157 9.77 -8.19 -2.74
CA LYS A 157 10.75 -8.40 -1.67
C LYS A 157 10.61 -7.34 -0.61
N GLU A 158 11.16 -7.62 0.56
CA GLU A 158 11.19 -6.70 1.69
C GLU A 158 11.80 -5.34 1.32
N VAL A 159 11.20 -4.28 1.87
CA VAL A 159 11.66 -2.90 1.72
C VAL A 159 12.07 -2.37 3.09
N PRO A 160 13.35 -2.04 3.31
CA PRO A 160 13.81 -1.44 4.55
C PRO A 160 13.13 -0.09 4.84
N PRO A 161 13.10 0.38 6.09
CA PRO A 161 12.54 1.68 6.42
C PRO A 161 13.20 2.84 5.64
N ASN A 162 12.40 3.89 5.39
CA ASN A 162 12.83 5.12 4.72
C ASN A 162 13.44 4.90 3.32
N CYS A 163 13.04 3.85 2.63
CA CYS A 163 13.50 3.56 1.27
C CYS A 163 12.46 3.99 0.23
N THR A 164 12.94 4.31 -0.98
CA THR A 164 12.08 4.49 -2.15
C THR A 164 12.32 3.34 -3.12
N VAL A 165 11.23 2.68 -3.53
CA VAL A 165 11.24 1.57 -4.49
C VAL A 165 10.49 1.98 -5.73
N VAL A 166 11.05 1.69 -6.91
CA VAL A 166 10.40 1.94 -8.21
C VAL A 166 10.66 0.79 -9.19
N GLY A 167 9.78 0.66 -10.16
CA GLY A 167 9.95 -0.23 -11.32
C GLY A 167 9.29 -1.60 -11.21
N ASN A 168 9.46 -2.39 -12.27
CA ASN A 168 8.97 -3.77 -12.40
C ASN A 168 10.11 -4.68 -12.93
N PRO A 169 10.70 -5.56 -12.09
CA PRO A 169 10.49 -5.68 -10.65
C PRO A 169 10.99 -4.45 -9.86
N GLY A 170 10.39 -4.19 -8.71
CA GLY A 170 10.71 -3.05 -7.85
C GLY A 170 12.15 -3.09 -7.33
N ARG A 171 12.87 -1.99 -7.48
CA ARG A 171 14.25 -1.82 -7.01
C ARG A 171 14.36 -0.60 -6.09
N ILE A 172 15.17 -0.69 -5.05
CA ILE A 172 15.44 0.43 -4.15
C ILE A 172 16.31 1.44 -4.90
N VAL A 173 15.78 2.65 -5.08
CA VAL A 173 16.50 3.76 -5.74
C VAL A 173 16.94 4.84 -4.77
N ARG A 174 16.47 4.79 -3.51
CA ARG A 174 16.84 5.74 -2.46
C ARG A 174 16.77 5.07 -1.09
N LYS A 175 17.73 5.36 -0.21
CA LYS A 175 17.73 5.03 1.21
C LYS A 175 17.87 6.32 2.01
N GLY A 176 16.81 6.71 2.74
CA GLY A 176 16.75 8.02 3.39
C GLY A 176 16.90 9.16 2.37
N SER A 177 17.84 10.06 2.60
CA SER A 177 18.20 11.15 1.69
C SER A 177 19.17 10.72 0.57
N VAL A 178 19.80 9.55 0.68
CA VAL A 178 20.84 9.09 -0.26
C VAL A 178 20.19 8.39 -1.44
N ARG A 179 20.50 8.84 -2.66
CA ARG A 179 20.12 8.16 -3.90
C ARG A 179 20.99 6.91 -4.04
N CYS A 180 20.36 5.74 -4.18
CA CYS A 180 21.07 4.53 -4.58
C CYS A 180 21.32 4.64 -6.08
N VAL A 181 22.56 4.76 -6.47
CA VAL A 181 22.95 4.66 -7.88
C VAL A 181 22.68 3.21 -8.28
N GLY A 182 21.75 3.00 -9.19
CA GLY A 182 21.59 1.71 -9.88
C GLY A 182 22.84 1.36 -10.68
N PRO A 183 22.94 0.15 -11.27
CA PRO A 183 23.97 -0.10 -12.22
C PRO A 183 23.96 1.03 -13.26
N ASP A 184 25.13 1.58 -13.50
CA ASP A 184 25.31 2.64 -14.47
C ASP A 184 24.81 2.11 -15.82
N LEU A 185 23.72 2.71 -16.31
CA LEU A 185 23.19 2.38 -17.64
C LEU A 185 23.87 3.23 -18.71
N ASP A 186 24.94 3.94 -18.34
CA ASP A 186 25.76 4.67 -19.27
C ASP A 186 26.50 3.67 -20.18
N GLN A 187 25.97 3.47 -21.36
CA GLN A 187 26.56 2.57 -22.38
C GLN A 187 27.91 3.09 -22.90
N ILE A 188 28.31 4.32 -22.54
CA ILE A 188 29.54 4.94 -23.00
C ILE A 188 30.77 4.31 -22.30
N HIS A 189 30.61 3.77 -21.11
CA HIS A 189 31.71 3.18 -20.32
C HIS A 189 31.63 1.66 -20.17
N LEU A 190 30.73 1.00 -20.88
CA LEU A 190 30.76 -0.46 -20.97
C LEU A 190 32.01 -0.88 -21.75
N PRO A 191 32.79 -1.89 -21.23
CA PRO A 191 33.86 -2.48 -22.03
C PRO A 191 33.29 -2.95 -23.38
N ASP A 192 33.88 -2.47 -24.44
CA ASP A 192 33.46 -2.84 -25.81
C ASP A 192 33.68 -4.35 -26.00
N PRO A 193 32.61 -5.16 -26.10
CA PRO A 193 32.74 -6.61 -26.23
C PRO A 193 33.47 -7.03 -27.52
N VAL A 194 33.61 -6.11 -28.48
CA VAL A 194 34.34 -6.37 -29.72
C VAL A 194 35.85 -6.20 -29.51
N LYS A 195 36.29 -5.36 -28.59
CA LYS A 195 37.72 -5.24 -28.23
C LYS A 195 38.29 -6.47 -27.56
N ASP A 196 37.46 -7.17 -26.77
CA ASP A 196 37.88 -8.41 -26.11
C ASP A 196 37.97 -9.60 -27.07
N LEU A 197 37.27 -9.55 -28.21
CA LEU A 197 37.37 -10.58 -29.25
C LEU A 197 38.66 -10.48 -30.04
N SER A 198 39.36 -9.35 -30.04
CA SER A 198 40.64 -9.18 -30.75
C SER A 198 41.83 -9.90 -30.07
N LEU A 199 41.62 -10.41 -28.83
CA LEU A 199 42.62 -11.20 -28.09
C LEU A 199 42.47 -12.71 -28.31
N ILE A 200 41.47 -13.17 -29.03
CA ILE A 200 41.32 -14.57 -29.42
C ILE A 200 42.03 -14.74 -30.77
N HIS A 201 43.33 -14.94 -30.72
CA HIS A 201 44.06 -15.45 -31.87
C HIS A 201 43.68 -16.92 -32.09
N ILE A 202 42.92 -17.17 -33.15
CA ILE A 202 42.79 -18.50 -33.73
C ILE A 202 44.02 -18.77 -34.58
#